data_a3f53872a7448832dd578c499910f2d0
#
_entry.id   a3f53872a7448832dd578c499910f2d0
#
_cell.length_a   1.000
_cell.length_b   1.000
_cell.length_c   1.000
_cell.angle_alpha   90.00
_cell.angle_beta   90.00
_cell.angle_gamma   90.00
#
_symmetry.space_group_name_H-M   'P 1'
#
loop_
_entity.id
_entity.type
_entity.pdbx_description
1 polymer ?
#
loop_
_entity_poly.entity_id
_entity_poly.type
_entity_poly.pdbx_seq_one_letter_code
_entity_poly.pdbx_strand_id
1 'polypeptide(L)'
;MGDAIVEEVDGRRIQVDGHWLVDFASCNYLGLDLDLEVIAQVPAYLARWGTHPSWARAIASPEPYRRVEAAVSELLGVEDILAFPTLTHTHNGVLPALAGEGTVLVDMRAHRTIHDAAGIAAARGATVRRFRAGDVEHARRLLRGAGGGPRLVCMDGVNSMTGNPPDLPAFAALAREHDALLYVDDAHGFGVAGQRDGYDPTPYGRRGNSIVRWSGEGYDHIVLTAGLSKAYSSLLAFVTCSAELKRYLKATVPSYVYSGPVPVASLATALAGLQVNQRRGDELRSRLWQRTGPCSSTWTSSASPPPTPPASPWSSWPWPTRPTWTRSAASCSTAGST
;
A
#
# COMPACT_ATOMS: atom_id res chain seq x y z
N MET A 1 -11.06 14.66 -16.30
CA MET A 1 -11.72 15.18 -15.10
C MET A 1 -10.75 14.94 -13.93
N GLY A 2 -10.15 15.95 -13.42
CA GLY A 2 -9.35 15.92 -12.21
C GLY A 2 -9.91 16.98 -11.29
N ASP A 3 -9.92 16.71 -9.98
CA ASP A 3 -10.29 17.69 -8.96
C ASP A 3 -11.81 17.94 -8.83
N ALA A 4 -12.62 16.87 -8.92
CA ALA A 4 -14.03 16.95 -8.63
C ALA A 4 -14.26 17.24 -7.13
N ILE A 5 -15.14 18.20 -6.84
CA ILE A 5 -15.53 18.52 -5.47
C ILE A 5 -16.72 17.65 -5.09
N VAL A 6 -16.57 16.83 -4.03
CA VAL A 6 -17.66 16.07 -3.44
C VAL A 6 -18.40 16.98 -2.47
N GLU A 7 -19.64 17.30 -2.80
CA GLU A 7 -20.48 18.24 -2.04
C GLU A 7 -21.21 17.53 -0.90
N GLU A 8 -21.65 16.28 -1.13
CA GLU A 8 -22.39 15.48 -0.16
C GLU A 8 -22.11 13.98 -0.35
N VAL A 9 -22.29 13.20 0.71
CA VAL A 9 -22.09 11.75 0.71
C VAL A 9 -23.33 11.07 1.32
N ASP A 10 -23.90 10.11 0.60
CA ASP A 10 -24.98 9.22 1.08
C ASP A 10 -24.58 7.77 0.81
N GLY A 11 -24.08 7.08 1.82
CA GLY A 11 -23.54 5.72 1.69
C GLY A 11 -22.41 5.66 0.67
N ARG A 12 -22.63 4.97 -0.45
CA ARG A 12 -21.71 4.87 -1.58
C ARG A 12 -22.09 5.79 -2.75
N ARG A 13 -22.89 6.78 -2.50
CA ARG A 13 -23.21 7.82 -3.49
C ARG A 13 -22.55 9.11 -3.06
N ILE A 14 -22.02 9.84 -4.04
CA ILE A 14 -21.39 11.16 -3.86
C ILE A 14 -22.10 12.15 -4.75
N GLN A 15 -22.27 13.37 -4.28
CA GLN A 15 -22.78 14.47 -5.09
C GLN A 15 -21.61 15.28 -5.65
N VAL A 16 -21.60 15.48 -6.96
CA VAL A 16 -20.62 16.29 -7.69
C VAL A 16 -21.35 17.15 -8.69
N ASP A 17 -21.14 18.46 -8.65
CA ASP A 17 -21.84 19.45 -9.49
C ASP A 17 -23.37 19.26 -9.44
N GLY A 18 -23.93 19.02 -8.26
CA GLY A 18 -25.35 18.79 -8.03
C GLY A 18 -25.87 17.41 -8.50
N HIS A 19 -25.04 16.53 -9.06
CA HIS A 19 -25.42 15.21 -9.57
C HIS A 19 -24.99 14.09 -8.63
N TRP A 20 -25.91 13.17 -8.29
CA TRP A 20 -25.62 11.98 -7.52
C TRP A 20 -24.99 10.87 -8.37
N LEU A 21 -23.78 10.48 -8.03
CA LEU A 21 -22.99 9.42 -8.67
C LEU A 21 -22.72 8.28 -7.70
N VAL A 22 -22.53 7.07 -8.22
CA VAL A 22 -22.01 5.96 -7.41
C VAL A 22 -20.48 6.09 -7.32
N ASP A 23 -19.95 6.07 -6.11
CA ASP A 23 -18.50 6.20 -5.87
C ASP A 23 -17.76 4.89 -6.17
N PHE A 24 -17.01 4.88 -7.27
CA PHE A 24 -16.04 3.87 -7.64
C PHE A 24 -14.59 4.39 -7.59
N ALA A 25 -14.39 5.63 -7.13
CA ALA A 25 -13.07 6.25 -7.08
C ALA A 25 -12.34 5.98 -5.75
N SER A 26 -13.08 5.78 -4.66
CA SER A 26 -12.50 5.47 -3.36
C SER A 26 -11.98 4.02 -3.29
N CYS A 27 -10.90 3.84 -2.55
CA CYS A 27 -10.31 2.52 -2.31
C CYS A 27 -10.77 1.89 -0.98
N ASN A 28 -11.95 2.22 -0.47
CA ASN A 28 -12.50 1.72 0.79
C ASN A 28 -13.01 0.27 0.66
N TYR A 29 -12.10 -0.68 0.40
CA TYR A 29 -12.42 -2.04 -0.04
C TYR A 29 -13.32 -2.82 0.90
N LEU A 30 -13.11 -2.70 2.22
CA LEU A 30 -13.91 -3.40 3.23
C LEU A 30 -15.09 -2.57 3.75
N GLY A 31 -15.22 -1.31 3.31
CA GLY A 31 -16.32 -0.43 3.72
C GLY A 31 -16.25 0.05 5.16
N LEU A 32 -15.07 0.05 5.77
CA LEU A 32 -14.87 0.42 7.17
C LEU A 32 -14.99 1.93 7.43
N ASP A 33 -14.95 2.77 6.39
CA ASP A 33 -15.21 4.21 6.45
C ASP A 33 -16.63 4.56 6.91
N LEU A 34 -17.62 3.69 6.61
CA LEU A 34 -19.03 3.86 6.98
C LEU A 34 -19.46 2.88 8.07
N ASP A 35 -18.54 2.13 8.65
CA ASP A 35 -18.82 1.18 9.70
C ASP A 35 -19.09 1.91 11.02
N LEU A 36 -20.30 1.79 11.54
CA LEU A 36 -20.74 2.50 12.76
C LEU A 36 -19.92 2.12 13.99
N GLU A 37 -19.42 0.89 14.06
CA GLU A 37 -18.57 0.45 15.16
C GLU A 37 -17.20 1.14 15.11
N VAL A 38 -16.64 1.32 13.91
CA VAL A 38 -15.38 2.06 13.71
C VAL A 38 -15.57 3.55 14.02
N ILE A 39 -16.64 4.16 13.50
CA ILE A 39 -16.94 5.59 13.69
C ILE A 39 -17.16 5.90 15.17
N ALA A 40 -17.87 5.05 15.90
CA ALA A 40 -18.20 5.25 17.30
C ALA A 40 -16.99 5.32 18.25
N GLN A 41 -15.81 4.83 17.82
CA GLN A 41 -14.60 4.90 18.65
C GLN A 41 -13.95 6.29 18.64
N VAL A 42 -14.17 7.08 17.60
CA VAL A 42 -13.47 8.36 17.39
C VAL A 42 -13.68 9.38 18.51
N PRO A 43 -14.92 9.65 18.99
CA PRO A 43 -15.15 10.67 20.01
C PRO A 43 -14.40 10.41 21.32
N ALA A 44 -14.35 9.16 21.80
CA ALA A 44 -13.66 8.81 23.03
C ALA A 44 -12.13 9.02 22.92
N TYR A 45 -11.55 8.72 21.77
CA TYR A 45 -10.13 8.97 21.52
C TYR A 45 -9.82 10.46 21.42
N LEU A 46 -10.67 11.25 20.76
CA LEU A 46 -10.51 12.70 20.68
C LEU A 46 -10.62 13.35 22.06
N ALA A 47 -11.58 12.92 22.89
CA ALA A 47 -11.73 13.42 24.25
C ALA A 47 -10.52 13.15 25.14
N ARG A 48 -9.85 12.00 24.95
CA ARG A 48 -8.69 11.59 25.75
C ARG A 48 -7.35 12.16 25.26
N TRP A 49 -7.14 12.21 23.94
CA TRP A 49 -5.82 12.48 23.34
C TRP A 49 -5.75 13.81 22.57
N GLY A 50 -6.87 14.53 22.42
CA GLY A 50 -6.99 15.69 21.54
C GLY A 50 -7.11 15.31 20.06
N THR A 51 -7.21 16.29 19.21
CA THR A 51 -7.38 16.10 17.75
C THR A 51 -6.09 15.66 17.08
N HIS A 52 -4.95 16.26 17.51
CA HIS A 52 -3.63 16.02 16.95
C HIS A 52 -2.57 16.25 18.02
N PRO A 53 -1.71 15.28 18.33
CA PRO A 53 -0.78 15.38 19.45
C PRO A 53 0.38 16.38 19.24
N SER A 54 0.67 16.79 18.00
CA SER A 54 1.70 17.75 17.61
C SER A 54 3.13 17.47 18.15
N TRP A 55 3.39 16.24 18.60
CA TRP A 55 4.73 15.81 18.99
C TRP A 55 5.46 15.19 17.80
N ALA A 56 6.74 15.49 17.63
CA ALA A 56 7.58 14.65 16.77
C ALA A 56 7.65 13.25 17.39
N ARG A 57 7.41 12.20 16.61
CA ARG A 57 7.41 10.81 17.11
C ARG A 57 8.73 10.37 17.73
N ALA A 58 9.83 11.00 17.31
CA ALA A 58 11.15 10.80 17.93
C ALA A 58 11.20 11.24 19.41
N ILE A 59 10.32 12.16 19.84
CA ILE A 59 10.24 12.67 21.20
C ILE A 59 9.17 11.94 22.01
N ALA A 60 7.95 11.84 21.47
CA ALA A 60 6.82 11.20 22.15
C ALA A 60 5.80 10.68 21.14
N SER A 61 5.06 9.66 21.54
CA SER A 61 3.93 9.13 20.77
C SER A 61 2.78 8.80 21.71
N PRO A 62 1.51 9.10 21.36
CA PRO A 62 0.36 8.61 22.07
C PRO A 62 0.38 7.08 22.17
N GLU A 63 -0.06 6.53 23.30
CA GLU A 63 -0.12 5.10 23.56
C GLU A 63 -0.85 4.29 22.45
N PRO A 64 -1.92 4.78 21.80
CA PRO A 64 -2.55 4.08 20.70
C PRO A 64 -1.63 3.66 19.55
N TYR A 65 -0.51 4.38 19.30
CA TYR A 65 0.48 3.92 18.32
C TYR A 65 1.04 2.54 18.67
N ARG A 66 1.43 2.34 19.92
CA ARG A 66 1.95 1.05 20.39
C ARG A 66 0.93 -0.08 20.21
N ARG A 67 -0.34 0.22 20.46
CA ARG A 67 -1.43 -0.76 20.27
C ARG A 67 -1.64 -1.10 18.80
N VAL A 68 -1.61 -0.11 17.91
CA VAL A 68 -1.68 -0.35 16.45
C VAL A 68 -0.49 -1.18 15.99
N GLU A 69 0.74 -0.80 16.40
CA GLU A 69 1.94 -1.52 16.01
C GLU A 69 1.87 -2.98 16.48
N ALA A 70 1.48 -3.24 17.73
CA ALA A 70 1.31 -4.59 18.24
C ALA A 70 0.23 -5.40 17.51
N ALA A 71 -0.94 -4.80 17.24
CA ALA A 71 -2.04 -5.48 16.57
C ALA A 71 -1.70 -5.84 15.11
N VAL A 72 -0.95 -4.97 14.40
CA VAL A 72 -0.50 -5.25 13.04
C VAL A 72 0.59 -6.32 13.04
N SER A 73 1.56 -6.27 13.97
CA SER A 73 2.61 -7.29 14.10
C SER A 73 2.01 -8.68 14.38
N GLU A 74 1.01 -8.75 15.27
CA GLU A 74 0.26 -9.99 15.55
C GLU A 74 -0.50 -10.50 14.33
N LEU A 75 -1.18 -9.62 13.60
CA LEU A 75 -1.92 -9.98 12.38
C LEU A 75 -1.02 -10.57 11.30
N LEU A 76 0.16 -9.97 11.09
CA LEU A 76 1.15 -10.41 10.10
C LEU A 76 1.95 -11.62 10.56
N GLY A 77 2.12 -11.80 11.87
CA GLY A 77 3.03 -12.79 12.46
C GLY A 77 4.50 -12.39 12.24
N VAL A 78 4.83 -11.11 12.47
CA VAL A 78 6.19 -10.55 12.41
C VAL A 78 6.64 -10.08 13.78
N GLU A 79 7.95 -9.91 13.96
CA GLU A 79 8.54 -9.48 15.24
C GLU A 79 8.03 -8.07 15.63
N ASP A 80 8.07 -7.13 14.70
CA ASP A 80 7.62 -5.76 14.96
C ASP A 80 7.28 -5.02 13.66
N ILE A 81 6.64 -3.86 13.79
CA ILE A 81 6.46 -2.90 12.71
C ILE A 81 6.79 -1.48 13.19
N LEU A 82 7.11 -0.60 12.25
CA LEU A 82 7.20 0.84 12.51
C LEU A 82 6.12 1.58 11.72
N ALA A 83 5.25 2.31 12.43
CA ALA A 83 4.16 3.06 11.83
C ALA A 83 4.61 4.44 11.33
N PHE A 84 4.01 4.87 10.21
CA PHE A 84 4.21 6.17 9.54
C PHE A 84 2.86 6.79 9.18
N PRO A 85 2.78 8.11 8.91
CA PRO A 85 1.53 8.75 8.49
C PRO A 85 1.00 8.22 7.15
N THR A 86 1.87 8.02 6.16
CA THR A 86 1.50 7.57 4.81
C THR A 86 2.58 6.66 4.22
N LEU A 87 2.22 5.88 3.19
CA LEU A 87 3.18 5.09 2.43
C LEU A 87 4.24 5.95 1.73
N THR A 88 3.89 7.14 1.26
CA THR A 88 4.86 8.07 0.68
C THR A 88 5.95 8.44 1.70
N HIS A 89 5.59 8.72 2.96
CA HIS A 89 6.57 8.96 4.03
C HIS A 89 7.39 7.70 4.34
N THR A 90 6.75 6.53 4.32
CA THR A 90 7.44 5.25 4.53
C THR A 90 8.48 5.03 3.44
N HIS A 91 8.09 5.08 2.17
CA HIS A 91 9.00 4.83 1.05
C HIS A 91 10.16 5.82 1.02
N ASN A 92 9.87 7.13 1.09
CA ASN A 92 10.88 8.19 1.01
C ASN A 92 11.91 8.14 2.13
N GLY A 93 11.57 7.55 3.27
CA GLY A 93 12.48 7.39 4.39
C GLY A 93 13.15 6.02 4.43
N VAL A 94 12.37 4.96 4.40
CA VAL A 94 12.83 3.58 4.66
C VAL A 94 13.66 3.04 3.49
N LEU A 95 13.17 3.17 2.25
CA LEU A 95 13.87 2.60 1.08
C LEU A 95 15.29 3.14 0.95
N PRO A 96 15.56 4.47 1.00
CA PRO A 96 16.92 4.99 0.98
C PRO A 96 17.78 4.57 2.18
N ALA A 97 17.17 4.40 3.35
CA ALA A 97 17.89 3.95 4.55
C ALA A 97 18.35 2.49 4.44
N LEU A 98 17.53 1.62 3.83
CA LEU A 98 17.87 0.23 3.55
C LEU A 98 18.86 0.08 2.40
N ALA A 99 18.77 0.96 1.40
CA ALA A 99 19.63 0.91 0.21
C ALA A 99 21.08 1.29 0.52
N GLY A 100 21.30 2.28 1.38
CA GLY A 100 22.64 2.86 1.56
C GLY A 100 23.24 3.27 0.20
N GLU A 101 24.49 2.87 -0.04
CA GLU A 101 25.19 3.04 -1.33
C GLU A 101 25.07 1.78 -2.24
N GLY A 102 24.19 0.85 -1.89
CA GLY A 102 24.02 -0.43 -2.57
C GLY A 102 23.27 -0.35 -3.89
N THR A 103 22.61 -1.44 -4.26
CA THR A 103 21.85 -1.56 -5.53
C THR A 103 20.35 -1.66 -5.26
N VAL A 104 19.57 -0.82 -5.93
CA VAL A 104 18.10 -0.83 -5.90
C VAL A 104 17.55 -1.19 -7.27
N LEU A 105 16.88 -2.31 -7.38
CA LEU A 105 16.13 -2.72 -8.57
C LEU A 105 14.66 -2.37 -8.35
N VAL A 106 14.05 -1.65 -9.30
CA VAL A 106 12.65 -1.22 -9.21
C VAL A 106 11.85 -1.82 -10.37
N ASP A 107 10.74 -2.48 -10.08
CA ASP A 107 9.78 -2.89 -11.09
C ASP A 107 9.28 -1.67 -11.87
N MET A 108 9.28 -1.74 -13.21
CA MET A 108 8.89 -0.60 -14.06
C MET A 108 7.45 -0.15 -13.83
N ARG A 109 6.57 -1.01 -13.30
CA ARG A 109 5.17 -0.70 -12.97
C ARG A 109 4.92 -0.48 -11.47
N ALA A 110 5.96 -0.50 -10.64
CA ALA A 110 5.82 -0.16 -9.24
C ALA A 110 5.19 1.23 -9.05
N HIS A 111 4.53 1.43 -7.93
CA HIS A 111 3.89 2.70 -7.62
C HIS A 111 4.88 3.87 -7.69
N ARG A 112 4.41 5.03 -8.14
CA ARG A 112 5.25 6.22 -8.33
C ARG A 112 6.09 6.57 -7.10
N THR A 113 5.57 6.41 -5.90
CA THR A 113 6.31 6.72 -4.65
C THR A 113 7.51 5.82 -4.40
N ILE A 114 7.53 4.59 -4.90
CA ILE A 114 8.72 3.72 -4.89
C ILE A 114 9.80 4.28 -5.83
N HIS A 115 9.41 4.73 -7.03
CA HIS A 115 10.34 5.35 -7.96
C HIS A 115 10.95 6.65 -7.41
N ASP A 116 10.13 7.47 -6.75
CA ASP A 116 10.59 8.70 -6.11
C ASP A 116 11.55 8.40 -4.95
N ALA A 117 11.25 7.42 -4.12
CA ALA A 117 12.13 6.95 -3.05
C ALA A 117 13.45 6.35 -3.58
N ALA A 118 13.41 5.61 -4.69
CA ALA A 118 14.61 5.13 -5.36
C ALA A 118 15.45 6.30 -5.92
N GLY A 119 14.80 7.38 -6.40
CA GLY A 119 15.49 8.62 -6.77
C GLY A 119 16.23 9.27 -5.59
N ILE A 120 15.62 9.26 -4.39
CA ILE A 120 16.28 9.74 -3.16
C ILE A 120 17.47 8.83 -2.82
N ALA A 121 17.33 7.51 -2.94
CA ALA A 121 18.44 6.57 -2.72
C ALA A 121 19.59 6.82 -3.71
N ALA A 122 19.28 7.04 -5.00
CA ALA A 122 20.28 7.39 -6.02
C ALA A 122 21.05 8.68 -5.67
N ALA A 123 20.34 9.72 -5.21
CA ALA A 123 20.98 10.97 -4.77
C ALA A 123 21.88 10.78 -3.54
N ARG A 124 21.76 9.68 -2.80
CA ARG A 124 22.60 9.29 -1.66
C ARG A 124 23.69 8.26 -2.02
N GLY A 125 23.88 7.95 -3.31
CA GLY A 125 24.94 7.07 -3.78
C GLY A 125 24.51 5.67 -4.20
N ALA A 126 23.24 5.28 -4.04
CA ALA A 126 22.76 3.99 -4.48
C ALA A 126 22.73 3.87 -6.02
N THR A 127 23.06 2.69 -6.53
CA THR A 127 22.87 2.35 -7.95
C THR A 127 21.44 1.90 -8.20
N VAL A 128 20.65 2.69 -8.93
CA VAL A 128 19.25 2.38 -9.24
C VAL A 128 19.10 1.86 -10.66
N ARG A 129 18.44 0.72 -10.83
CA ARG A 129 18.11 0.12 -12.13
C ARG A 129 16.63 -0.29 -12.14
N ARG A 130 16.03 -0.29 -13.33
CA ARG A 130 14.65 -0.75 -13.53
C ARG A 130 14.65 -2.09 -14.24
N PHE A 131 13.77 -3.00 -13.79
CA PHE A 131 13.51 -4.25 -14.48
C PHE A 131 12.11 -4.29 -15.06
N ARG A 132 11.92 -5.11 -16.12
CA ARG A 132 10.61 -5.27 -16.75
C ARG A 132 9.62 -5.84 -15.76
N ALA A 133 8.41 -5.29 -15.74
CA ALA A 133 7.37 -5.63 -14.79
C ALA A 133 7.14 -7.14 -14.70
N GLY A 134 7.28 -7.69 -13.48
CA GLY A 134 7.11 -9.11 -13.20
C GLY A 134 8.18 -10.05 -13.81
N ASP A 135 9.22 -9.53 -14.47
CA ASP A 135 10.26 -10.34 -15.13
C ASP A 135 11.39 -10.70 -14.14
N VAL A 136 11.23 -11.84 -13.47
CA VAL A 136 12.20 -12.39 -12.50
C VAL A 136 13.59 -12.58 -13.16
N GLU A 137 13.65 -13.06 -14.39
CA GLU A 137 14.91 -13.31 -15.08
C GLU A 137 15.64 -12.03 -15.47
N HIS A 138 14.89 -10.97 -15.79
CA HIS A 138 15.51 -9.66 -15.97
C HIS A 138 16.08 -9.12 -14.64
N ALA A 139 15.34 -9.22 -13.55
CA ALA A 139 15.83 -8.85 -12.22
C ALA A 139 17.08 -9.66 -11.84
N ARG A 140 17.09 -10.97 -12.08
CA ARG A 140 18.25 -11.87 -11.85
C ARG A 140 19.50 -11.41 -12.61
N ARG A 141 19.37 -11.10 -13.91
CA ARG A 141 20.50 -10.59 -14.70
C ARG A 141 21.07 -9.28 -14.14
N LEU A 142 20.19 -8.40 -13.64
CA LEU A 142 20.63 -7.14 -13.06
C LEU A 142 21.32 -7.35 -11.69
N LEU A 143 20.84 -8.30 -10.87
CA LEU A 143 21.46 -8.63 -9.57
C LEU A 143 22.84 -9.26 -9.75
N ARG A 144 23.05 -10.11 -10.78
CA ARG A 144 24.38 -10.68 -11.10
C ARG A 144 25.42 -9.60 -11.40
N GLY A 145 24.99 -8.47 -11.94
CA GLY A 145 25.84 -7.31 -12.23
C GLY A 145 25.83 -6.24 -11.12
N ALA A 146 25.26 -6.54 -9.96
CA ALA A 146 25.24 -5.62 -8.83
C ALA A 146 26.60 -5.59 -8.14
N GLY A 147 27.00 -4.40 -7.68
CA GLY A 147 28.19 -4.20 -6.86
C GLY A 147 28.05 -4.79 -5.45
N GLY A 148 29.03 -4.50 -4.60
CA GLY A 148 28.95 -4.80 -3.18
C GLY A 148 27.90 -3.95 -2.46
N GLY A 149 27.59 -4.31 -1.21
CA GLY A 149 26.62 -3.59 -0.36
C GLY A 149 25.19 -4.13 -0.45
N PRO A 150 24.23 -3.46 0.19
CA PRO A 150 22.83 -3.87 0.22
C PRO A 150 22.21 -3.98 -1.17
N ARG A 151 21.33 -4.95 -1.35
CA ARG A 151 20.59 -5.16 -2.60
C ARG A 151 19.10 -5.18 -2.30
N LEU A 152 18.35 -4.30 -2.96
CA LEU A 152 16.90 -4.22 -2.84
C LEU A 152 16.24 -4.53 -4.18
N VAL A 153 15.17 -5.34 -4.14
CA VAL A 153 14.25 -5.54 -5.26
C VAL A 153 12.89 -5.01 -4.85
N CYS A 154 12.41 -3.95 -5.50
CA CYS A 154 11.24 -3.18 -5.07
C CYS A 154 10.09 -3.37 -6.06
N MET A 155 8.88 -3.67 -5.54
CA MET A 155 7.68 -3.89 -6.34
C MET A 155 6.40 -3.66 -5.55
N ASP A 156 5.27 -3.55 -6.28
CA ASP A 156 3.95 -3.62 -5.67
C ASP A 156 3.58 -5.07 -5.35
N GLY A 157 2.91 -5.31 -4.23
CA GLY A 157 2.31 -6.60 -3.87
C GLY A 157 1.06 -6.90 -4.69
N VAL A 158 0.20 -5.91 -4.84
CA VAL A 158 -0.89 -5.89 -5.82
C VAL A 158 -0.76 -4.60 -6.62
N ASN A 159 -0.56 -4.73 -7.92
CA ASN A 159 -0.31 -3.55 -8.75
C ASN A 159 -1.55 -2.65 -8.82
N SER A 160 -1.39 -1.37 -8.52
CA SER A 160 -2.47 -0.39 -8.41
C SER A 160 -3.26 -0.17 -9.71
N MET A 161 -2.64 -0.41 -10.87
CA MET A 161 -3.24 -0.13 -12.18
C MET A 161 -3.80 -1.37 -12.86
N THR A 162 -3.22 -2.55 -12.61
CA THR A 162 -3.64 -3.80 -13.25
C THR A 162 -4.39 -4.74 -12.32
N GLY A 163 -4.31 -4.51 -11.00
CA GLY A 163 -4.87 -5.41 -9.99
C GLY A 163 -4.17 -6.77 -9.89
N ASN A 164 -3.08 -7.00 -10.62
CA ASN A 164 -2.39 -8.29 -10.63
C ASN A 164 -1.31 -8.35 -9.54
N PRO A 165 -1.21 -9.46 -8.79
CA PRO A 165 -0.07 -9.76 -7.95
C PRO A 165 1.11 -10.23 -8.83
N PRO A 166 2.36 -9.99 -8.40
CA PRO A 166 3.54 -10.61 -9.01
C PRO A 166 3.63 -12.09 -8.64
N ASP A 167 4.54 -12.82 -9.31
CA ASP A 167 5.00 -14.12 -8.82
C ASP A 167 5.93 -13.91 -7.60
N LEU A 168 5.31 -13.64 -6.46
CA LEU A 168 6.04 -13.30 -5.23
C LEU A 168 6.98 -14.43 -4.77
N PRO A 169 6.61 -15.73 -4.84
CA PRO A 169 7.51 -16.83 -4.52
C PRO A 169 8.77 -16.84 -5.37
N ALA A 170 8.67 -16.59 -6.68
CA ALA A 170 9.83 -16.53 -7.55
C ALA A 170 10.76 -15.35 -7.21
N PHE A 171 10.20 -14.18 -6.87
CA PHE A 171 10.99 -13.03 -6.41
C PHE A 171 11.58 -13.23 -5.01
N ALA A 172 10.89 -13.92 -4.10
CA ALA A 172 11.42 -14.27 -2.78
C ALA A 172 12.59 -15.26 -2.91
N ALA A 173 12.47 -16.26 -3.80
CA ALA A 173 13.58 -17.18 -4.12
C ALA A 173 14.78 -16.42 -4.71
N LEU A 174 14.52 -15.47 -5.62
CA LEU A 174 15.57 -14.62 -6.18
C LEU A 174 16.26 -13.77 -5.12
N ALA A 175 15.52 -13.22 -4.18
CA ALA A 175 16.07 -12.43 -3.09
C ALA A 175 17.02 -13.28 -2.21
N ARG A 176 16.58 -14.48 -1.82
CA ARG A 176 17.41 -15.44 -1.08
C ARG A 176 18.68 -15.86 -1.84
N GLU A 177 18.56 -16.15 -3.17
CA GLU A 177 19.69 -16.55 -4.03
C GLU A 177 20.78 -15.47 -4.08
N HIS A 178 20.41 -14.21 -4.03
CA HIS A 178 21.33 -13.08 -4.20
C HIS A 178 21.61 -12.27 -2.92
N ASP A 179 21.20 -12.77 -1.76
CA ASP A 179 21.27 -12.05 -0.49
C ASP A 179 20.74 -10.61 -0.62
N ALA A 180 19.55 -10.51 -1.21
CA ALA A 180 18.84 -9.26 -1.43
C ALA A 180 17.62 -9.16 -0.53
N LEU A 181 17.15 -7.95 -0.26
CA LEU A 181 15.86 -7.68 0.39
C LEU A 181 14.79 -7.45 -0.70
N LEU A 182 13.70 -8.17 -0.62
CA LEU A 182 12.50 -7.93 -1.41
C LEU A 182 11.62 -6.89 -0.69
N TYR A 183 11.53 -5.70 -1.24
CA TYR A 183 10.74 -4.58 -0.72
C TYR A 183 9.39 -4.55 -1.41
N VAL A 184 8.33 -4.89 -0.67
CA VAL A 184 6.98 -5.08 -1.21
C VAL A 184 6.05 -3.99 -0.69
N ASP A 185 5.43 -3.23 -1.60
CA ASP A 185 4.32 -2.31 -1.29
C ASP A 185 2.98 -3.04 -1.44
N ASP A 186 2.39 -3.39 -0.32
CA ASP A 186 1.11 -4.09 -0.25
C ASP A 186 -0.07 -3.16 0.07
N ALA A 187 -0.03 -1.93 -0.45
CA ALA A 187 -1.09 -0.94 -0.24
C ALA A 187 -2.48 -1.42 -0.64
N HIS A 188 -2.58 -2.26 -1.66
CA HIS A 188 -3.83 -2.77 -2.21
C HIS A 188 -4.19 -4.18 -1.72
N GLY A 189 -3.22 -4.96 -1.26
CA GLY A 189 -3.46 -6.32 -0.79
C GLY A 189 -3.72 -6.40 0.72
N PHE A 190 -3.06 -5.57 1.52
CA PHE A 190 -3.23 -5.59 2.98
C PHE A 190 -4.68 -5.33 3.40
N GLY A 191 -5.22 -6.20 4.26
CA GLY A 191 -6.63 -6.21 4.65
C GLY A 191 -7.52 -7.03 3.71
N VAL A 192 -7.11 -7.24 2.45
CA VAL A 192 -7.86 -8.00 1.44
C VAL A 192 -7.22 -9.37 1.22
N ALA A 193 -5.95 -9.41 0.78
CA ALA A 193 -5.22 -10.66 0.59
C ALA A 193 -4.71 -11.22 1.91
N GLY A 194 -4.79 -12.54 2.08
CA GLY A 194 -4.30 -13.19 3.27
C GLY A 194 -4.03 -14.67 3.06
N GLN A 195 -3.55 -15.32 4.10
CA GLN A 195 -3.17 -16.73 4.07
C GLN A 195 -4.25 -17.61 3.44
N ARG A 196 -3.81 -18.63 2.69
CA ARG A 196 -4.68 -19.62 2.03
C ARG A 196 -4.43 -21.00 2.64
N ASP A 197 -5.50 -21.71 2.94
CA ASP A 197 -5.45 -23.08 3.48
C ASP A 197 -6.02 -24.13 2.50
N GLY A 198 -6.46 -23.71 1.31
CA GLY A 198 -7.05 -24.57 0.27
C GLY A 198 -8.55 -24.75 0.41
N TYR A 199 -9.16 -24.30 1.50
CA TYR A 199 -10.60 -24.32 1.76
C TYR A 199 -11.14 -22.89 1.96
N ASP A 200 -10.58 -21.95 1.24
CA ASP A 200 -10.88 -20.54 1.42
C ASP A 200 -12.24 -20.18 0.82
N PRO A 201 -13.05 -19.36 1.52
CA PRO A 201 -14.37 -18.95 1.03
C PRO A 201 -14.28 -18.03 -0.19
N THR A 202 -13.11 -17.45 -0.43
CA THR A 202 -12.84 -16.54 -1.55
C THR A 202 -11.39 -16.70 -2.02
N PRO A 203 -11.07 -16.30 -3.26
CA PRO A 203 -9.69 -16.31 -3.75
C PRO A 203 -8.75 -15.33 -3.00
N TYR A 204 -9.30 -14.45 -2.16
CA TYR A 204 -8.50 -13.55 -1.33
C TYR A 204 -7.82 -14.25 -0.15
N GLY A 205 -8.25 -15.48 0.20
CA GLY A 205 -7.80 -16.18 1.41
C GLY A 205 -8.47 -15.61 2.68
N ARG A 206 -7.83 -15.78 3.82
CA ARG A 206 -8.33 -15.44 5.15
C ARG A 206 -7.49 -14.39 5.84
N ARG A 207 -8.06 -13.75 6.87
CA ARG A 207 -7.42 -12.78 7.78
C ARG A 207 -7.00 -11.46 7.14
N GLY A 208 -6.81 -11.37 5.82
CA GLY A 208 -6.31 -10.15 5.16
C GLY A 208 -4.92 -9.74 5.63
N ASN A 209 -4.06 -10.72 5.96
CA ASN A 209 -2.75 -10.52 6.59
C ASN A 209 -1.59 -10.40 5.59
N SER A 210 -1.84 -9.93 4.40
CA SER A 210 -0.92 -9.52 3.33
C SER A 210 -0.81 -10.47 2.14
N ILE A 211 -0.34 -9.91 1.04
CA ILE A 211 0.00 -10.65 -0.18
C ILE A 211 1.16 -11.64 0.06
N VAL A 212 2.05 -11.38 1.01
CA VAL A 212 3.14 -12.29 1.38
C VAL A 212 2.55 -13.60 1.90
N ARG A 213 1.61 -13.52 2.84
CA ARG A 213 0.91 -14.70 3.37
C ARG A 213 0.01 -15.35 2.35
N TRP A 214 -0.63 -14.56 1.47
CA TRP A 214 -1.44 -15.06 0.38
C TRP A 214 -0.65 -15.93 -0.60
N SER A 215 0.60 -15.57 -0.88
CA SER A 215 1.50 -16.34 -1.75
C SER A 215 2.20 -17.51 -1.06
N GLY A 216 1.94 -17.74 0.22
CA GLY A 216 2.55 -18.85 0.99
C GLY A 216 3.95 -18.55 1.49
N GLU A 217 4.41 -17.31 1.38
CA GLU A 217 5.75 -16.89 1.83
C GLU A 217 5.78 -16.45 3.30
N GLY A 218 6.97 -16.52 3.89
CA GLY A 218 7.34 -15.85 5.14
C GLY A 218 7.96 -14.49 4.90
N TYR A 219 8.47 -13.87 5.97
CA TYR A 219 9.12 -12.55 5.89
C TYR A 219 10.65 -12.62 5.83
N ASP A 220 11.23 -13.81 5.62
CA ASP A 220 12.65 -13.95 5.36
C ASP A 220 13.02 -13.22 4.07
N HIS A 221 13.99 -12.31 4.14
CA HIS A 221 14.39 -11.44 3.03
C HIS A 221 13.25 -10.56 2.47
N ILE A 222 12.10 -10.45 3.14
CA ILE A 222 10.99 -9.60 2.71
C ILE A 222 10.74 -8.47 3.71
N VAL A 223 10.82 -7.24 3.23
CA VAL A 223 10.36 -6.04 3.93
C VAL A 223 9.03 -5.63 3.33
N LEU A 224 7.95 -5.83 4.08
CA LEU A 224 6.62 -5.41 3.67
C LEU A 224 6.36 -3.98 4.13
N THR A 225 5.87 -3.15 3.21
CA THR A 225 5.22 -1.88 3.53
C THR A 225 3.76 -1.95 3.14
N ALA A 226 2.90 -1.43 3.98
CA ALA A 226 1.47 -1.39 3.67
C ALA A 226 0.79 -0.19 4.35
N GLY A 227 -0.40 0.13 3.88
CA GLY A 227 -1.22 1.22 4.41
C GLY A 227 -2.60 0.77 4.84
N LEU A 228 -3.12 1.40 5.89
CA LEU A 228 -4.49 1.21 6.34
C LEU A 228 -5.47 2.15 5.61
N SER A 229 -4.98 3.06 4.77
CA SER A 229 -5.79 4.09 4.11
C SER A 229 -6.76 3.56 3.05
N LYS A 230 -6.64 2.30 2.65
CA LYS A 230 -7.53 1.66 1.68
C LYS A 230 -8.49 0.69 2.37
N ALA A 231 -8.13 -0.58 2.51
CA ALA A 231 -9.04 -1.60 3.09
C ALA A 231 -9.55 -1.23 4.49
N TYR A 232 -8.74 -0.58 5.32
CA TYR A 232 -9.12 -0.17 6.68
C TYR A 232 -9.65 1.27 6.77
N SER A 233 -9.65 2.02 5.69
CA SER A 233 -10.17 3.39 5.62
C SER A 233 -9.60 4.34 6.70
N SER A 234 -8.31 4.15 7.05
CA SER A 234 -7.63 4.88 8.12
C SER A 234 -6.25 5.37 7.68
N LEU A 235 -5.97 6.65 7.83
CA LEU A 235 -4.70 7.24 7.41
C LEU A 235 -3.56 6.80 8.32
N LEU A 236 -2.92 5.71 7.94
CA LEU A 236 -1.73 5.18 8.60
C LEU A 236 -1.03 4.21 7.65
N ALA A 237 0.29 4.15 7.70
CA ALA A 237 1.10 3.18 6.99
C ALA A 237 2.14 2.56 7.93
N PHE A 238 2.79 1.48 7.50
CA PHE A 238 3.80 0.81 8.29
C PHE A 238 4.83 0.10 7.41
N VAL A 239 5.95 -0.26 8.03
CA VAL A 239 6.95 -1.19 7.50
C VAL A 239 7.21 -2.29 8.51
N THR A 240 7.32 -3.55 8.04
CA THR A 240 7.77 -4.68 8.89
C THR A 240 9.25 -4.56 9.21
N CYS A 241 9.63 -4.89 10.43
CA CYS A 241 11.02 -4.79 10.87
C CYS A 241 11.30 -5.74 12.05
N SER A 242 12.58 -6.04 12.28
CA SER A 242 13.06 -6.53 13.57
C SER A 242 13.15 -5.39 14.57
N ALA A 243 13.27 -5.72 15.86
CA ALA A 243 13.51 -4.71 16.90
C ALA A 243 14.79 -3.90 16.64
N GLU A 244 15.82 -4.52 16.08
CA GLU A 244 17.07 -3.85 15.69
C GLU A 244 16.86 -2.87 14.53
N LEU A 245 16.23 -3.33 13.46
CA LEU A 245 15.88 -2.49 12.31
C LEU A 245 14.97 -1.33 12.73
N LYS A 246 14.00 -1.58 13.62
CA LYS A 246 13.13 -0.53 14.16
C LYS A 246 13.93 0.58 14.86
N ARG A 247 14.93 0.20 15.69
CA ARG A 247 15.81 1.19 16.35
C ARG A 247 16.60 2.00 15.33
N TYR A 248 17.16 1.32 14.32
CA TYR A 248 17.91 1.97 13.24
C TYR A 248 17.03 2.97 12.47
N LEU A 249 15.84 2.54 12.02
CA LEU A 249 14.92 3.40 11.27
C LEU A 249 14.47 4.62 12.09
N LYS A 250 14.18 4.44 13.39
CA LYS A 250 13.81 5.55 14.28
C LYS A 250 14.91 6.59 14.42
N ALA A 251 16.17 6.20 14.35
CA ALA A 251 17.31 7.10 14.48
C ALA A 251 17.71 7.77 13.16
N THR A 252 17.48 7.11 12.01
CA THR A 252 18.09 7.54 10.74
C THR A 252 17.10 8.01 9.69
N VAL A 253 15.80 7.68 9.82
CA VAL A 253 14.79 7.99 8.80
C VAL A 253 14.21 9.40 9.00
N PRO A 254 14.49 10.36 8.10
CA PRO A 254 14.02 11.74 8.26
C PRO A 254 12.50 11.86 8.33
N SER A 255 11.77 11.06 7.54
CA SER A 255 10.30 11.06 7.54
C SER A 255 9.69 10.52 8.84
N TYR A 256 10.46 9.83 9.68
CA TYR A 256 10.05 9.48 11.04
C TYR A 256 10.40 10.59 12.04
N VAL A 257 11.62 11.12 11.95
CA VAL A 257 12.16 12.08 12.92
C VAL A 257 11.50 13.45 12.80
N TYR A 258 11.29 13.92 11.55
CA TYR A 258 10.86 15.29 11.26
C TYR A 258 9.44 15.42 10.75
N SER A 259 8.69 14.31 10.62
CA SER A 259 7.28 14.33 10.23
C SER A 259 6.39 14.42 11.46
N GLY A 260 5.24 15.09 11.31
CA GLY A 260 4.17 15.07 12.30
C GLY A 260 3.55 13.67 12.44
N PRO A 261 2.93 13.39 13.59
CA PRO A 261 2.17 12.15 13.82
C PRO A 261 0.85 12.17 13.03
N VAL A 262 0.20 11.01 12.93
CA VAL A 262 -1.17 10.95 12.39
C VAL A 262 -2.17 11.59 13.37
N PRO A 263 -3.29 12.14 12.89
CA PRO A 263 -4.39 12.57 13.75
C PRO A 263 -4.88 11.43 14.63
N VAL A 264 -5.34 11.76 15.84
CA VAL A 264 -5.81 10.76 16.82
C VAL A 264 -7.01 9.97 16.28
N ALA A 265 -7.88 10.58 15.49
CA ALA A 265 -8.98 9.89 14.82
C ALA A 265 -8.49 8.71 13.95
N SER A 266 -7.35 8.86 13.26
CA SER A 266 -6.77 7.79 12.46
C SER A 266 -6.26 6.63 13.31
N LEU A 267 -5.72 6.88 14.50
CA LEU A 267 -5.33 5.81 15.43
C LEU A 267 -6.56 5.07 15.98
N ALA A 268 -7.64 5.79 16.27
CA ALA A 268 -8.89 5.20 16.71
C ALA A 268 -9.50 4.30 15.64
N THR A 269 -9.63 4.80 14.41
CA THR A 269 -10.21 4.04 13.29
C THR A 269 -9.34 2.86 12.88
N ALA A 270 -7.99 3.00 12.94
CA ALA A 270 -7.06 1.90 12.66
C ALA A 270 -7.26 0.74 13.66
N LEU A 271 -7.28 1.04 14.96
CA LEU A 271 -7.48 0.01 15.99
C LEU A 271 -8.86 -0.64 15.89
N ALA A 272 -9.91 0.15 15.70
CA ALA A 272 -11.27 -0.37 15.53
C ALA A 272 -11.37 -1.25 14.26
N GLY A 273 -10.80 -0.80 13.15
CA GLY A 273 -10.76 -1.57 11.90
C GLY A 273 -10.04 -2.91 12.04
N LEU A 274 -8.90 -2.95 12.76
CA LEU A 274 -8.17 -4.18 13.05
C LEU A 274 -9.02 -5.14 13.91
N GLN A 275 -9.74 -4.63 14.91
CA GLN A 275 -10.66 -5.42 15.74
C GLN A 275 -11.84 -5.97 14.92
N VAL A 276 -12.42 -5.14 14.05
CA VAL A 276 -13.47 -5.58 13.11
C VAL A 276 -12.93 -6.66 12.18
N ASN A 277 -11.73 -6.50 11.64
CA ASN A 277 -11.09 -7.51 10.80
C ASN A 277 -10.92 -8.85 11.55
N GLN A 278 -10.51 -8.82 12.80
CA GLN A 278 -10.35 -10.03 13.61
C GLN A 278 -11.68 -10.80 13.80
N ARG A 279 -12.79 -10.08 13.99
CA ARG A 279 -14.10 -10.69 14.27
C ARG A 279 -14.89 -11.09 13.03
N ARG A 280 -14.91 -10.26 11.98
CA ARG A 280 -15.75 -10.41 10.80
C ARG A 280 -15.07 -10.03 9.47
N GLY A 281 -13.76 -9.92 9.46
CA GLY A 281 -13.01 -9.53 8.23
C GLY A 281 -13.20 -10.51 7.09
N ASP A 282 -13.27 -11.83 7.35
CA ASP A 282 -13.49 -12.84 6.31
C ASP A 282 -14.89 -12.72 5.69
N GLU A 283 -15.91 -12.32 6.47
CA GLU A 283 -17.24 -12.01 5.94
C GLU A 283 -17.19 -10.76 5.03
N LEU A 284 -16.48 -9.69 5.42
CA LEU A 284 -16.33 -8.50 4.59
C LEU A 284 -15.61 -8.81 3.28
N ARG A 285 -14.57 -9.65 3.29
CA ARG A 285 -13.87 -10.13 2.09
C ARG A 285 -14.77 -10.97 1.20
N SER A 286 -15.62 -11.82 1.79
CA SER A 286 -16.62 -12.60 1.04
C SER A 286 -17.64 -11.69 0.36
N ARG A 287 -18.12 -10.64 1.03
CA ARG A 287 -19.02 -9.63 0.42
C ARG A 287 -18.31 -8.87 -0.70
N LEU A 288 -17.03 -8.50 -0.52
CA LEU A 288 -16.23 -7.86 -1.57
C LEU A 288 -16.17 -8.77 -2.81
N TRP A 289 -15.85 -10.04 -2.63
CA TRP A 289 -15.79 -11.02 -3.71
C TRP A 289 -17.13 -11.17 -4.43
N GLN A 290 -18.23 -11.33 -3.70
CA GLN A 290 -19.58 -11.44 -4.27
C GLN A 290 -19.96 -10.24 -5.14
N ARG A 291 -19.47 -9.03 -4.80
CA ARG A 291 -19.75 -7.81 -5.56
C ARG A 291 -18.84 -7.64 -6.78
N THR A 292 -17.61 -8.11 -6.71
CA THR A 292 -16.64 -8.00 -7.81
C THR A 292 -16.74 -9.13 -8.83
N GLY A 293 -17.16 -10.33 -8.43
CA GLY A 293 -17.30 -11.48 -9.29
C GLY A 293 -18.23 -11.27 -10.50
N PRO A 294 -19.45 -10.71 -10.35
CA PRO A 294 -20.32 -10.39 -11.48
C PRO A 294 -19.74 -9.36 -12.46
N CYS A 295 -19.01 -8.36 -11.94
CA CYS A 295 -18.36 -7.35 -12.79
C CYS A 295 -17.27 -7.96 -13.70
N SER A 296 -16.56 -8.96 -13.19
CA SER A 296 -15.54 -9.71 -13.91
C SER A 296 -16.11 -10.52 -15.09
N SER A 297 -17.25 -11.18 -14.91
CA SER A 297 -17.90 -11.96 -15.95
C SER A 297 -18.55 -11.12 -17.06
N THR A 298 -19.06 -9.93 -16.73
CA THR A 298 -19.70 -9.03 -17.69
C THR A 298 -18.65 -8.36 -18.59
N TRP A 299 -17.47 -8.09 -18.06
CA TRP A 299 -16.37 -7.45 -18.82
C TRP A 299 -15.76 -8.42 -19.85
N THR A 300 -15.67 -9.71 -19.53
CA THR A 300 -15.16 -10.73 -20.46
C THR A 300 -16.10 -11.04 -21.63
N SER A 301 -17.39 -10.70 -21.49
CA SER A 301 -18.39 -10.94 -22.56
C SER A 301 -18.49 -9.81 -23.59
N SER A 302 -17.97 -8.63 -23.31
CA SER A 302 -18.13 -7.42 -24.14
C SER A 302 -16.87 -6.93 -24.85
N ALA A 303 -15.70 -7.50 -24.57
CA ALA A 303 -14.41 -7.14 -25.19
C ALA A 303 -13.78 -8.37 -25.84
N SER A 304 -13.29 -8.24 -27.09
CA SER A 304 -12.41 -9.24 -27.70
C SER A 304 -11.23 -9.50 -26.78
N PRO A 305 -10.91 -10.73 -26.40
CA PRO A 305 -9.96 -11.01 -25.32
C PRO A 305 -8.54 -10.62 -25.73
N PRO A 306 -7.80 -9.91 -24.86
CA PRO A 306 -6.35 -9.99 -24.89
C PRO A 306 -5.94 -11.42 -24.52
N PRO A 307 -4.76 -11.90 -24.95
CA PRO A 307 -4.29 -13.24 -24.62
C PRO A 307 -4.23 -13.39 -23.08
N THR A 308 -4.98 -14.32 -22.58
CA THR A 308 -5.33 -14.54 -21.18
C THR A 308 -4.15 -15.09 -20.37
N PRO A 309 -3.67 -14.39 -19.33
CA PRO A 309 -3.18 -15.07 -18.13
C PRO A 309 -4.38 -15.58 -17.32
N PRO A 310 -4.23 -16.63 -16.49
CA PRO A 310 -5.31 -17.15 -15.66
C PRO A 310 -5.90 -16.01 -14.83
N ALA A 311 -7.24 -15.97 -14.74
CA ALA A 311 -7.96 -14.90 -14.07
C ALA A 311 -7.46 -14.69 -12.63
N SER A 312 -6.67 -13.64 -12.43
CA SER A 312 -6.32 -13.17 -11.10
C SER A 312 -7.60 -12.63 -10.44
N PRO A 313 -7.85 -12.91 -9.17
CA PRO A 313 -8.97 -12.31 -8.44
C PRO A 313 -8.92 -10.77 -8.43
N TRP A 314 -7.80 -10.19 -8.83
CA TRP A 314 -7.55 -8.76 -8.93
C TRP A 314 -7.78 -8.16 -10.32
N SER A 315 -7.97 -9.01 -11.39
CA SER A 315 -8.17 -8.56 -12.77
C SER A 315 -9.55 -7.98 -13.04
N SER A 316 -10.49 -8.09 -12.11
CA SER A 316 -11.86 -7.58 -12.23
C SER A 316 -12.04 -6.13 -11.79
N TRP A 317 -10.95 -5.41 -11.52
CA TRP A 317 -11.03 -3.99 -11.16
C TRP A 317 -11.26 -3.14 -12.41
N PRO A 318 -12.38 -2.39 -12.51
CA PRO A 318 -12.65 -1.55 -13.67
C PRO A 318 -11.86 -0.24 -13.57
N TRP A 319 -10.62 -0.26 -14.03
CA TRP A 319 -9.92 1.01 -14.28
C TRP A 319 -10.20 1.47 -15.71
N PRO A 320 -10.60 2.73 -15.93
CA PRO A 320 -10.72 3.27 -17.27
C PRO A 320 -9.34 3.30 -17.94
N THR A 321 -9.29 2.78 -19.16
CA THR A 321 -8.13 2.89 -20.06
C THR A 321 -7.74 4.36 -20.20
N ARG A 322 -6.45 4.65 -19.96
CA ARG A 322 -5.70 5.90 -20.09
C ARG A 322 -6.51 7.14 -20.49
N PRO A 323 -6.53 8.21 -19.68
CA PRO A 323 -6.81 9.54 -20.18
C PRO A 323 -5.67 9.94 -21.13
N THR A 324 -6.00 10.23 -22.38
CA THR A 324 -5.09 10.94 -23.30
C THR A 324 -4.93 12.36 -22.77
N TRP A 325 -3.81 12.63 -22.12
CA TRP A 325 -3.41 14.00 -21.81
C TRP A 325 -3.03 14.70 -23.12
N THR A 326 -3.97 15.36 -23.76
CA THR A 326 -3.65 16.37 -24.77
C THR A 326 -3.02 17.54 -24.04
N ARG A 327 -1.74 17.80 -24.27
CA ARG A 327 -1.09 19.05 -23.92
C ARG A 327 -1.80 20.19 -24.64
N SER A 328 -2.68 20.89 -23.98
CA SER A 328 -3.07 22.24 -24.36
C SER A 328 -1.94 23.17 -23.94
N ALA A 329 -1.08 23.49 -24.89
CA ALA A 329 -0.14 24.59 -24.75
C ALA A 329 -0.93 25.89 -24.86
N ALA A 330 -1.36 26.43 -23.72
CA ALA A 330 -1.80 27.81 -23.67
C ALA A 330 -0.54 28.69 -23.78
N SER A 331 -0.38 29.32 -24.94
CA SER A 331 0.59 30.36 -25.20
C SER A 331 0.28 31.57 -24.29
N CYS A 332 1.18 31.85 -23.36
CA CYS A 332 1.21 33.10 -22.61
C CYS A 332 1.79 34.15 -23.57
N SER A 333 0.96 34.94 -24.26
CA SER A 333 1.42 36.12 -24.97
C SER A 333 1.61 37.25 -23.98
N THR A 334 2.84 37.67 -23.83
CA THR A 334 3.24 38.95 -23.24
C THR A 334 2.63 40.08 -24.04
N ALA A 335 1.76 40.86 -23.45
CA ALA A 335 1.41 42.21 -23.94
C ALA A 335 2.16 43.20 -23.05
N GLY A 336 3.07 43.95 -23.70
CA GLY A 336 3.91 44.97 -23.09
C GLY A 336 3.18 46.27 -22.87
N SER A 337 3.74 47.03 -21.99
CA SER A 337 3.86 48.48 -21.75
C SER A 337 3.09 49.45 -22.66
N THR A 338 2.31 50.29 -22.09
CA THR A 338 2.51 51.76 -22.00
C THR A 338 1.83 52.30 -20.76
#